data_377184d63bcd3365c198a349102b041f
#
_entry.id   377184d63bcd3365c198a349102b041f
#
_cell.length_a   1.000
_cell.length_b   1.000
_cell.length_c   1.000
_cell.angle_alpha   90.00
_cell.angle_beta   90.00
_cell.angle_gamma   90.00
#
_symmetry.space_group_name_H-M   'P 1'
#
loop_
_entity.id
_entity.type
_entity.pdbx_description
1 polymer ?
#
loop_
_entity_poly.entity_id
_entity_poly.type
_entity_poly.pdbx_seq_one_letter_code
_entity_poly.pdbx_strand_id
1 'polypeptide(L)'
;MKRSNRFMAVIAVILAFALTFTGVSIPANAAATSTVKSITVKNLPSNTLTLKAGKTFTLKTNTTSGNLKFSTSNKKIVTVSSAGKIKAVKKGSANITISLKSNAKIKKVVKVTVGQPATRVKVNKSALTIKKGRSAVIKATVGPNTTSNKKVIWKSSNSKIAKVSVSGRVTAVRGGRATITAI
;
A
#
# COMPACT_ATOMS: atom_id res chain seq x y z
N MET A 1 21.20 -59.93 3.57
CA MET A 1 20.70 -59.58 2.23
C MET A 1 20.71 -58.08 2.06
N LYS A 2 21.72 -57.51 1.37
CA LYS A 2 21.87 -56.10 1.08
C LYS A 2 21.27 -55.82 -0.31
N ARG A 3 20.28 -54.97 -0.43
CA ARG A 3 19.82 -54.46 -1.73
C ARG A 3 20.47 -53.13 -1.99
N SER A 4 21.33 -53.11 -3.00
CA SER A 4 22.00 -51.95 -3.59
C SER A 4 21.03 -51.23 -4.53
N ASN A 5 20.76 -49.93 -4.28
CA ASN A 5 20.08 -49.07 -5.24
C ASN A 5 21.13 -48.44 -6.15
N ARG A 6 21.17 -48.87 -7.39
CA ARG A 6 21.97 -48.29 -8.46
C ARG A 6 21.21 -47.08 -9.04
N PHE A 7 21.75 -45.90 -8.87
CA PHE A 7 21.35 -44.74 -9.66
C PHE A 7 21.89 -44.88 -11.09
N MET A 8 21.00 -45.01 -12.05
CA MET A 8 21.32 -44.92 -13.47
C MET A 8 21.44 -43.45 -13.86
N ALA A 9 22.66 -43.00 -14.17
CA ALA A 9 22.90 -41.75 -14.86
C ALA A 9 22.62 -41.94 -16.35
N VAL A 10 21.61 -41.24 -16.87
CA VAL A 10 21.35 -41.16 -18.32
C VAL A 10 22.21 -40.06 -18.89
N ILE A 11 23.26 -40.45 -19.61
CA ILE A 11 24.06 -39.52 -20.41
C ILE A 11 23.35 -39.35 -21.75
N ALA A 12 22.76 -38.16 -21.96
CA ALA A 12 22.20 -37.75 -23.24
C ALA A 12 23.36 -37.25 -24.14
N VAL A 13 23.71 -38.03 -25.13
CA VAL A 13 24.62 -37.61 -26.21
C VAL A 13 23.83 -36.67 -27.13
N ILE A 14 24.14 -35.40 -27.13
CA ILE A 14 23.60 -34.45 -28.10
C ILE A 14 24.50 -34.48 -29.33
N LEU A 15 23.94 -35.04 -30.41
CA LEU A 15 24.53 -35.01 -31.73
C LEU A 15 24.39 -33.58 -32.30
N ALA A 16 25.49 -32.87 -32.42
CA ALA A 16 25.51 -31.54 -33.04
C ALA A 16 25.31 -31.67 -34.55
N PHE A 17 24.12 -31.32 -35.02
CA PHE A 17 23.86 -31.08 -36.46
C PHE A 17 24.11 -29.60 -36.74
N ALA A 18 25.23 -29.30 -37.40
CA ALA A 18 25.51 -27.95 -37.86
C ALA A 18 24.63 -27.62 -39.08
N LEU A 19 23.51 -26.99 -38.86
CA LEU A 19 22.79 -26.27 -39.91
C LEU A 19 23.28 -24.82 -39.92
N THR A 20 23.99 -24.45 -41.00
CA THR A 20 24.28 -23.07 -41.34
C THR A 20 22.98 -22.35 -41.70
N PHE A 21 22.36 -21.65 -40.73
CA PHE A 21 21.22 -20.79 -40.97
C PHE A 21 21.69 -19.37 -41.20
N THR A 22 21.67 -18.94 -42.49
CA THR A 22 21.93 -17.56 -42.91
C THR A 22 20.88 -16.64 -42.26
N GLY A 23 21.37 -15.71 -41.46
CA GLY A 23 20.84 -14.37 -41.22
C GLY A 23 19.35 -14.15 -41.11
N VAL A 24 18.72 -14.63 -40.01
CA VAL A 24 17.55 -13.97 -39.46
C VAL A 24 17.94 -13.45 -38.07
N SER A 25 18.25 -12.18 -37.99
CA SER A 25 18.36 -11.47 -36.71
C SER A 25 16.97 -11.47 -36.08
N ILE A 26 16.75 -12.37 -35.13
CA ILE A 26 15.59 -12.30 -34.23
C ILE A 26 15.78 -10.99 -33.45
N PRO A 27 14.89 -10.01 -33.58
CA PRO A 27 14.99 -8.84 -32.71
C PRO A 27 14.92 -9.36 -31.28
N ALA A 28 15.97 -9.11 -30.50
CA ALA A 28 15.95 -9.36 -29.09
C ALA A 28 14.67 -8.69 -28.56
N ASN A 29 13.71 -9.52 -28.15
CA ASN A 29 12.48 -9.05 -27.55
C ASN A 29 12.88 -8.18 -26.36
N ALA A 30 12.91 -6.87 -26.58
CA ALA A 30 13.15 -5.90 -25.55
C ALA A 30 12.04 -6.14 -24.54
N ALA A 31 12.39 -6.84 -23.46
CA ALA A 31 11.50 -7.03 -22.33
C ALA A 31 10.95 -5.64 -22.01
N ALA A 32 9.64 -5.46 -22.22
CA ALA A 32 8.98 -4.20 -21.99
C ALA A 32 9.27 -3.81 -20.56
N THR A 33 10.20 -2.90 -20.37
CA THR A 33 10.58 -2.38 -19.06
C THR A 33 9.38 -1.59 -18.60
N SER A 34 8.51 -2.24 -17.81
CA SER A 34 7.38 -1.58 -17.19
C SER A 34 7.89 -0.44 -16.34
N THR A 35 7.91 0.76 -16.92
CA THR A 35 8.37 1.97 -16.22
C THR A 35 7.37 2.31 -15.15
N VAL A 36 7.73 2.04 -13.89
CA VAL A 36 6.91 2.42 -12.73
C VAL A 36 6.84 3.93 -12.68
N LYS A 37 5.68 4.51 -13.01
CA LYS A 37 5.46 5.97 -13.00
C LYS A 37 5.21 6.52 -11.59
N SER A 38 4.72 5.71 -10.66
CA SER A 38 4.45 6.12 -9.28
C SER A 38 4.49 4.95 -8.30
N ILE A 39 4.77 5.24 -7.02
CA ILE A 39 4.72 4.26 -5.93
C ILE A 39 3.41 4.42 -5.18
N THR A 40 2.64 3.34 -5.08
CA THR A 40 1.40 3.27 -4.30
C THR A 40 1.55 2.26 -3.18
N VAL A 41 1.09 2.60 -1.97
CA VAL A 41 1.02 1.69 -0.83
C VAL A 41 -0.42 1.15 -0.74
N LYS A 42 -0.61 -0.11 -1.15
CA LYS A 42 -1.94 -0.71 -1.31
C LYS A 42 -2.70 -0.91 0.01
N ASN A 43 -1.99 -1.23 1.08
CA ASN A 43 -2.57 -1.51 2.39
C ASN A 43 -2.58 -0.30 3.35
N LEU A 44 -2.34 0.91 2.83
CA LEU A 44 -2.31 2.13 3.64
C LEU A 44 -2.86 3.33 2.85
N PRO A 45 -4.18 3.44 2.70
CA PRO A 45 -4.82 4.44 1.81
C PRO A 45 -4.55 5.89 2.21
N SER A 46 -4.27 6.16 3.51
CA SER A 46 -4.02 7.52 4.01
C SER A 46 -2.54 7.93 4.02
N ASN A 47 -1.62 7.02 3.67
CA ASN A 47 -0.17 7.21 3.84
C ASN A 47 0.24 7.60 5.28
N THR A 48 -0.60 7.28 6.26
CA THR A 48 -0.35 7.48 7.69
C THR A 48 -0.55 6.18 8.44
N LEU A 49 0.35 5.84 9.33
CA LEU A 49 0.35 4.61 10.11
C LEU A 49 0.55 4.94 11.58
N THR A 50 -0.29 4.39 12.45
CA THR A 50 -0.07 4.47 13.91
C THR A 50 0.17 3.08 14.46
N LEU A 51 1.26 2.90 15.16
CA LEU A 51 1.67 1.64 15.79
C LEU A 51 1.94 1.83 17.28
N LYS A 52 1.64 0.82 18.08
CA LYS A 52 2.21 0.73 19.44
C LYS A 52 3.69 0.40 19.35
N ALA A 53 4.49 0.90 20.30
CA ALA A 53 5.89 0.51 20.41
C ALA A 53 6.05 -1.01 20.45
N GLY A 54 7.08 -1.54 19.80
CA GLY A 54 7.35 -2.97 19.65
C GLY A 54 6.57 -3.67 18.51
N LYS A 55 5.50 -3.07 17.98
CA LYS A 55 4.71 -3.67 16.89
C LYS A 55 5.35 -3.42 15.53
N THR A 56 5.05 -4.30 14.59
CA THR A 56 5.53 -4.23 13.20
C THR A 56 4.38 -4.11 12.22
N PHE A 57 4.68 -3.58 11.03
CA PHE A 57 3.75 -3.46 9.91
C PHE A 57 4.53 -3.60 8.60
N THR A 58 4.05 -4.41 7.66
CA THR A 58 4.70 -4.58 6.37
C THR A 58 3.92 -3.79 5.31
N LEU A 59 4.63 -2.90 4.61
CA LEU A 59 4.06 -2.13 3.49
C LEU A 59 3.88 -3.04 2.28
N LYS A 60 2.68 -3.01 1.68
CA LYS A 60 2.39 -3.66 0.40
C LYS A 60 2.34 -2.60 -0.70
N THR A 61 3.27 -2.65 -1.63
CA THR A 61 3.42 -1.67 -2.72
C THR A 61 2.93 -2.23 -4.06
N ASN A 62 2.78 -1.37 -5.05
CA ASN A 62 2.42 -1.74 -6.42
C ASN A 62 3.62 -2.31 -7.23
N THR A 63 4.82 -2.27 -6.67
CA THR A 63 6.03 -2.85 -7.27
C THR A 63 6.78 -3.70 -6.24
N THR A 64 7.67 -4.57 -6.70
CA THR A 64 8.45 -5.48 -5.85
C THR A 64 9.42 -4.71 -4.94
N SER A 65 9.61 -5.19 -3.71
CA SER A 65 10.54 -4.58 -2.75
C SER A 65 11.99 -4.56 -3.23
N GLY A 66 12.37 -5.51 -4.09
CA GLY A 66 13.71 -5.57 -4.72
C GLY A 66 14.06 -4.31 -5.52
N ASN A 67 13.07 -3.65 -6.13
CA ASN A 67 13.22 -2.42 -6.90
C ASN A 67 13.07 -1.14 -6.07
N LEU A 68 12.81 -1.28 -4.77
CA LEU A 68 12.57 -0.17 -3.85
C LEU A 68 13.71 0.01 -2.86
N LYS A 69 13.96 1.27 -2.50
CA LYS A 69 14.78 1.69 -1.37
C LYS A 69 13.86 2.26 -0.29
N PHE A 70 13.99 1.75 0.93
CA PHE A 70 13.28 2.24 2.10
C PHE A 70 14.23 2.98 3.03
N SER A 71 13.80 4.12 3.55
CA SER A 71 14.54 4.88 4.55
C SER A 71 13.62 5.48 5.59
N THR A 72 14.15 5.79 6.75
CA THR A 72 13.41 6.45 7.83
C THR A 72 14.10 7.77 8.21
N SER A 73 13.32 8.78 8.54
CA SER A 73 13.82 10.05 9.04
C SER A 73 14.37 9.96 10.46
N ASN A 74 13.96 8.92 11.23
CA ASN A 74 14.44 8.73 12.60
C ASN A 74 14.41 7.25 13.03
N LYS A 75 15.58 6.61 13.02
CA LYS A 75 15.75 5.20 13.42
C LYS A 75 15.46 4.94 14.90
N LYS A 76 15.58 5.96 15.78
CA LYS A 76 15.26 5.83 17.21
C LYS A 76 13.75 5.69 17.46
N ILE A 77 12.90 6.17 16.53
CA ILE A 77 11.43 6.10 16.60
C ILE A 77 10.90 4.92 15.79
N VAL A 78 11.38 4.77 14.56
CA VAL A 78 10.90 3.75 13.62
C VAL A 78 12.06 3.24 12.79
N THR A 79 12.16 1.92 12.63
CA THR A 79 13.05 1.29 11.66
C THR A 79 12.25 0.69 10.51
N VAL A 80 12.89 0.53 9.34
CA VAL A 80 12.32 -0.13 8.18
C VAL A 80 13.37 -1.03 7.54
N SER A 81 12.97 -2.25 7.16
CA SER A 81 13.83 -3.18 6.43
C SER A 81 13.78 -2.95 4.93
N SER A 82 14.71 -3.57 4.19
CA SER A 82 14.70 -3.61 2.71
C SER A 82 13.44 -4.24 2.11
N ALA A 83 12.75 -5.10 2.85
CA ALA A 83 11.47 -5.71 2.46
C ALA A 83 10.25 -4.82 2.82
N GLY A 84 10.45 -3.58 3.29
CA GLY A 84 9.36 -2.68 3.68
C GLY A 84 8.67 -3.03 5.01
N LYS A 85 9.29 -3.88 5.87
CA LYS A 85 8.79 -4.18 7.21
C LYS A 85 9.20 -3.06 8.18
N ILE A 86 8.21 -2.32 8.66
CA ILE A 86 8.34 -1.24 9.64
C ILE A 86 8.29 -1.84 11.05
N LYS A 87 9.17 -1.38 11.95
CA LYS A 87 9.14 -1.70 13.39
C LYS A 87 9.06 -0.39 14.18
N ALA A 88 8.03 -0.26 15.00
CA ALA A 88 7.89 0.84 15.95
C ALA A 88 8.83 0.64 17.15
N VAL A 89 9.71 1.57 17.40
CA VAL A 89 10.75 1.48 18.45
C VAL A 89 10.34 2.28 19.70
N LYS A 90 10.15 3.60 19.57
CA LYS A 90 9.87 4.51 20.67
C LYS A 90 8.75 5.49 20.28
N LYS A 91 7.99 5.97 21.27
CA LYS A 91 6.95 7.01 21.08
C LYS A 91 7.51 8.21 20.32
N GLY A 92 6.76 8.67 19.32
CA GLY A 92 7.12 9.80 18.47
C GLY A 92 6.58 9.63 17.04
N SER A 93 7.05 10.47 16.12
CA SER A 93 6.69 10.38 14.71
C SER A 93 7.94 10.37 13.84
N ALA A 94 7.90 9.57 12.77
CA ALA A 94 8.96 9.54 11.76
C ALA A 94 8.34 9.33 10.37
N ASN A 95 9.02 9.77 9.33
CA ASN A 95 8.63 9.54 7.96
C ASN A 95 9.42 8.36 7.38
N ILE A 96 8.71 7.44 6.76
CA ILE A 96 9.31 6.41 5.91
C ILE A 96 9.24 6.89 4.48
N THR A 97 10.39 7.03 3.84
CA THR A 97 10.49 7.35 2.41
C THR A 97 10.75 6.06 1.63
N ILE A 98 9.91 5.83 0.63
CA ILE A 98 10.00 4.72 -0.32
C ILE A 98 10.37 5.35 -1.65
N SER A 99 11.46 4.93 -2.27
CA SER A 99 11.90 5.43 -3.58
C SER A 99 12.26 4.28 -4.51
N LEU A 100 12.12 4.48 -5.82
CA LEU A 100 12.64 3.54 -6.80
C LEU A 100 14.17 3.58 -6.83
N LYS A 101 14.81 2.41 -6.91
CA LYS A 101 16.27 2.31 -7.05
C LYS A 101 16.75 2.87 -8.40
N SER A 102 15.96 2.66 -9.46
CA SER A 102 16.25 3.14 -10.81
C SER A 102 16.00 4.64 -10.99
N ASN A 103 15.12 5.24 -10.17
CA ASN A 103 14.81 6.67 -10.24
C ASN A 103 14.37 7.20 -8.87
N ALA A 104 15.30 7.81 -8.13
CA ALA A 104 15.06 8.34 -6.79
C ALA A 104 14.07 9.54 -6.75
N LYS A 105 13.77 10.17 -7.90
CA LYS A 105 12.75 11.23 -7.99
C LYS A 105 11.34 10.65 -7.78
N ILE A 106 11.12 9.37 -8.15
CA ILE A 106 9.87 8.66 -7.89
C ILE A 106 9.90 8.14 -6.46
N LYS A 107 9.23 8.85 -5.56
CA LYS A 107 9.21 8.56 -4.12
C LYS A 107 7.81 8.70 -3.53
N LYS A 108 7.57 7.97 -2.45
CA LYS A 108 6.37 8.03 -1.62
C LYS A 108 6.78 8.18 -0.17
N VAL A 109 6.08 9.03 0.57
CA VAL A 109 6.33 9.24 2.00
C VAL A 109 5.14 8.69 2.79
N VAL A 110 5.44 7.93 3.82
CA VAL A 110 4.48 7.39 4.80
C VAL A 110 4.83 7.97 6.15
N LYS A 111 3.92 8.72 6.76
CA LYS A 111 4.08 9.22 8.14
C LYS A 111 3.73 8.11 9.12
N VAL A 112 4.68 7.73 9.97
CA VAL A 112 4.49 6.74 11.02
C VAL A 112 4.49 7.42 12.37
N THR A 113 3.43 7.22 13.15
CA THR A 113 3.31 7.68 14.54
C THR A 113 3.36 6.47 15.47
N VAL A 114 4.32 6.46 16.37
CA VAL A 114 4.38 5.45 17.42
C VAL A 114 3.66 5.97 18.65
N GLY A 115 2.55 5.32 19.00
CA GLY A 115 1.66 5.75 20.07
C GLY A 115 0.46 4.81 20.22
N GLN A 116 -0.66 5.31 20.68
CA GLN A 116 -1.91 4.54 20.78
C GLN A 116 -2.66 4.61 19.45
N PRO A 117 -2.84 3.49 18.71
CA PRO A 117 -3.63 3.47 17.47
C PRO A 117 -5.12 3.65 17.76
N ALA A 118 -5.85 4.10 16.76
CA ALA A 118 -7.30 4.08 16.75
C ALA A 118 -7.80 2.63 16.73
N THR A 119 -8.81 2.32 17.52
CA THR A 119 -9.46 0.99 17.55
C THR A 119 -10.90 1.04 17.11
N ARG A 120 -11.49 2.25 17.04
CA ARG A 120 -12.89 2.45 16.63
C ARG A 120 -13.09 3.82 16.00
N VAL A 121 -14.03 3.90 15.06
CA VAL A 121 -14.60 5.14 14.53
C VAL A 121 -16.10 5.07 14.73
N LYS A 122 -16.71 6.09 15.32
CA LYS A 122 -18.15 6.21 15.52
C LYS A 122 -18.65 7.44 14.76
N VAL A 123 -19.71 7.31 13.98
CA VAL A 123 -20.38 8.43 13.33
C VAL A 123 -21.60 8.84 14.16
N ASN A 124 -21.94 10.12 14.12
CA ASN A 124 -23.07 10.66 14.87
C ASN A 124 -24.44 10.39 14.21
N LYS A 125 -24.46 9.93 12.96
CA LYS A 125 -25.66 9.58 12.21
C LYS A 125 -25.43 8.32 11.41
N SER A 126 -26.29 7.32 11.53
CA SER A 126 -26.26 6.06 10.78
C SER A 126 -27.05 6.15 9.47
N ALA A 127 -28.04 7.04 9.42
CA ALA A 127 -28.83 7.33 8.23
C ALA A 127 -29.04 8.85 8.09
N LEU A 128 -29.19 9.30 6.85
CA LEU A 128 -29.35 10.71 6.54
C LEU A 128 -30.12 10.87 5.22
N THR A 129 -31.20 11.65 5.26
CA THR A 129 -31.93 12.04 4.05
C THR A 129 -31.62 13.50 3.71
N ILE A 130 -31.16 13.73 2.48
CA ILE A 130 -30.77 15.06 2.00
C ILE A 130 -31.48 15.31 0.66
N LYS A 131 -32.18 16.44 0.52
CA LYS A 131 -32.77 16.86 -0.76
C LYS A 131 -31.65 17.17 -1.78
N LYS A 132 -31.88 16.87 -3.07
CA LYS A 132 -30.93 17.18 -4.17
C LYS A 132 -30.44 18.64 -4.07
N GLY A 133 -29.13 18.84 -4.24
CA GLY A 133 -28.47 20.16 -4.15
C GLY A 133 -28.21 20.63 -2.71
N ARG A 134 -28.76 19.98 -1.70
CA ARG A 134 -28.49 20.32 -0.28
C ARG A 134 -27.36 19.50 0.31
N SER A 135 -26.84 19.94 1.43
CA SER A 135 -25.79 19.24 2.16
C SER A 135 -26.05 19.18 3.65
N ALA A 136 -25.47 18.17 4.29
CA ALA A 136 -25.47 18.01 5.73
C ALA A 136 -24.10 17.51 6.21
N VAL A 137 -23.78 17.72 7.49
CA VAL A 137 -22.49 17.31 8.06
C VAL A 137 -22.66 16.06 8.90
N ILE A 138 -21.81 15.07 8.68
CA ILE A 138 -21.64 13.90 9.55
C ILE A 138 -20.34 14.10 10.33
N LYS A 139 -20.40 13.93 11.64
CA LYS A 139 -19.23 13.96 12.53
C LYS A 139 -18.78 12.55 12.84
N ALA A 140 -17.46 12.29 12.75
CA ALA A 140 -16.88 11.05 13.20
C ALA A 140 -16.04 11.28 14.46
N THR A 141 -16.14 10.36 15.40
CA THR A 141 -15.35 10.33 16.64
C THR A 141 -14.44 9.11 16.60
N VAL A 142 -13.13 9.34 16.75
CA VAL A 142 -12.10 8.29 16.75
C VAL A 142 -11.75 7.95 18.19
N GLY A 143 -11.78 6.69 18.52
CA GLY A 143 -11.48 6.21 19.87
C GLY A 143 -10.35 5.17 19.92
N PRO A 144 -9.75 5.01 21.08
CA PRO A 144 -10.01 5.70 22.36
C PRO A 144 -9.55 7.17 22.34
N ASN A 145 -9.95 7.99 23.33
CA ASN A 145 -9.57 9.41 23.40
C ASN A 145 -8.05 9.64 23.42
N THR A 146 -7.30 8.66 23.90
CA THR A 146 -5.82 8.61 23.92
C THR A 146 -5.21 8.31 22.56
N THR A 147 -6.01 8.13 21.51
CA THR A 147 -5.55 7.85 20.16
C THR A 147 -4.61 8.94 19.66
N SER A 148 -3.45 8.50 19.16
CA SER A 148 -2.39 9.41 18.68
C SER A 148 -2.68 10.00 17.28
N ASN A 149 -3.54 9.34 16.50
CA ASN A 149 -3.98 9.82 15.19
C ASN A 149 -5.51 9.80 15.13
N LYS A 150 -6.11 10.99 15.05
CA LYS A 150 -7.58 11.18 14.98
C LYS A 150 -8.05 11.54 13.56
N LYS A 151 -7.18 11.43 12.54
CA LYS A 151 -7.54 11.74 11.16
C LYS A 151 -8.57 10.72 10.65
N VAL A 152 -9.65 11.23 10.07
CA VAL A 152 -10.72 10.45 9.44
C VAL A 152 -10.66 10.67 7.94
N ILE A 153 -10.81 9.60 7.19
CA ILE A 153 -10.96 9.61 5.74
C ILE A 153 -12.40 9.23 5.42
N TRP A 154 -13.04 10.07 4.61
CA TRP A 154 -14.39 9.85 4.17
C TRP A 154 -14.41 9.30 2.74
N LYS A 155 -15.26 8.31 2.51
CA LYS A 155 -15.52 7.74 1.18
C LYS A 155 -17.01 7.65 0.92
N SER A 156 -17.42 7.91 -0.33
CA SER A 156 -18.74 7.63 -0.84
C SER A 156 -18.71 6.41 -1.74
N SER A 157 -19.68 5.51 -1.62
CA SER A 157 -19.84 4.37 -2.53
C SER A 157 -20.24 4.81 -3.94
N ASN A 158 -20.89 5.99 -4.06
CA ASN A 158 -21.28 6.55 -5.35
C ASN A 158 -21.27 8.09 -5.31
N SER A 159 -20.21 8.70 -5.80
CA SER A 159 -20.05 10.16 -5.83
C SER A 159 -20.98 10.88 -6.83
N LYS A 160 -21.60 10.15 -7.76
CA LYS A 160 -22.64 10.69 -8.66
C LYS A 160 -23.99 10.89 -7.93
N ILE A 161 -24.22 10.18 -6.82
CA ILE A 161 -25.41 10.32 -5.96
C ILE A 161 -25.12 11.24 -4.79
N ALA A 162 -24.05 10.97 -4.04
CA ALA A 162 -23.64 11.78 -2.89
C ALA A 162 -22.13 11.94 -2.83
N LYS A 163 -21.64 13.17 -2.72
CA LYS A 163 -20.22 13.49 -2.49
C LYS A 163 -20.00 13.73 -0.99
N VAL A 164 -18.79 13.41 -0.51
CA VAL A 164 -18.38 13.72 0.86
C VAL A 164 -17.04 14.45 0.85
N SER A 165 -16.95 15.51 1.64
CA SER A 165 -15.71 16.28 1.82
C SER A 165 -14.84 15.67 2.93
N VAL A 166 -13.61 16.14 3.03
CA VAL A 166 -12.66 15.76 4.10
C VAL A 166 -13.17 16.13 5.50
N SER A 167 -14.07 17.11 5.61
CA SER A 167 -14.70 17.55 6.85
C SER A 167 -16.00 16.77 7.20
N GLY A 168 -16.38 15.78 6.38
CA GLY A 168 -17.63 15.02 6.58
C GLY A 168 -18.89 15.73 6.10
N ARG A 169 -18.78 16.80 5.28
CA ARG A 169 -19.94 17.41 4.61
C ARG A 169 -20.38 16.52 3.45
N VAL A 170 -21.59 15.99 3.53
CA VAL A 170 -22.21 15.17 2.49
C VAL A 170 -23.14 16.06 1.67
N THR A 171 -22.98 16.08 0.36
CA THR A 171 -23.80 16.84 -0.60
C THR A 171 -24.53 15.86 -1.51
N ALA A 172 -25.87 15.98 -1.57
CA ALA A 172 -26.70 15.20 -2.47
C ALA A 172 -26.63 15.78 -3.88
N VAL A 173 -26.10 14.99 -4.83
CA VAL A 173 -25.92 15.39 -6.25
C VAL A 173 -27.11 14.96 -7.08
N ARG A 174 -27.62 13.75 -6.84
CA ARG A 174 -28.75 13.15 -7.58
C ARG A 174 -29.59 12.28 -6.66
N GLY A 175 -30.84 12.00 -7.04
CA GLY A 175 -31.68 11.02 -6.34
C GLY A 175 -31.06 9.62 -6.34
N GLY A 176 -31.22 8.89 -5.26
CA GLY A 176 -30.67 7.55 -5.05
C GLY A 176 -30.11 7.34 -3.64
N ARG A 177 -29.44 6.21 -3.44
CA ARG A 177 -28.80 5.84 -2.18
C ARG A 177 -27.29 5.71 -2.37
N ALA A 178 -26.51 6.20 -1.43
CA ALA A 178 -25.06 6.04 -1.37
C ALA A 178 -24.63 5.82 0.08
N THR A 179 -23.67 4.93 0.30
CA THR A 179 -23.07 4.70 1.62
C THR A 179 -21.88 5.63 1.79
N ILE A 180 -21.87 6.37 2.89
CA ILE A 180 -20.73 7.21 3.30
C ILE A 180 -19.97 6.46 4.39
N THR A 181 -18.70 6.18 4.14
CA THR A 181 -17.84 5.43 5.05
C THR A 181 -16.79 6.36 5.65
N ALA A 182 -16.62 6.27 6.97
CA ALA A 182 -15.53 6.89 7.74
C ALA A 182 -14.48 5.84 8.08
N ILE A 183 -13.22 6.09 7.71
CA ILE A 183 -12.08 5.19 7.93
C ILE A 183 -11.00 5.92 8.71
#